data_cfd001c729c319dfb4eedebdac5bc42b
#
_entry.id   cfd001c729c319dfb4eedebdac5bc42b
#
_cell.length_a   1.000
_cell.length_b   1.000
_cell.length_c   1.000
_cell.angle_alpha   90.00
_cell.angle_beta   90.00
_cell.angle_gamma   90.00
#
_symmetry.space_group_name_H-M   'P 1'
#
loop_
_entity.id
_entity.type
_entity.pdbx_description
1 polymer ?
#
loop_
_entity_poly.entity_id
_entity_poly.type
_entity_poly.pdbx_seq_one_letter_code
_entity_poly.pdbx_strand_id
1 'polypeptide(L)'
;MSTVSSAFLAAVSADPARPLLTWYDDATGERTELSGATLANWVSKTANLLVDGCGLGPGAKAAIDLPPHWQTAALYLSVWTAGLSVSAEPPLDVAFVGPSSAVADAPDVFAVGLHPFALPVRDLASGVQDWVSSARVHGDHYSGPRPADGDLALGAFTHDSLVSFASSRAAALGLAAGSRVLLSVDDYPDVVDWLVAPLVAGCTLVLSAHTPPSTLEARAGVERATLVLPARS
;
A
#
# COMPACT_ATOMS: atom_id res chain seq x y z
N MET A 1 -3.02 5.03 -18.52
CA MET A 1 -2.36 5.29 -17.23
C MET A 1 -1.15 4.40 -17.22
N SER A 2 0.02 4.98 -17.14
CA SER A 2 1.28 4.24 -17.33
C SER A 2 2.06 4.03 -16.02
N THR A 3 1.68 4.71 -14.92
CA THR A 3 2.29 4.50 -13.60
C THR A 3 1.27 4.08 -12.55
N VAL A 4 1.72 3.34 -11.51
CA VAL A 4 0.84 2.94 -10.40
C VAL A 4 0.32 4.17 -9.66
N SER A 5 1.16 5.20 -9.47
CA SER A 5 0.74 6.46 -8.86
C SER A 5 -0.36 7.16 -9.66
N SER A 6 -0.32 7.13 -11.00
CA SER A 6 -1.38 7.71 -11.82
C SER A 6 -2.70 6.94 -11.72
N ALA A 7 -2.64 5.59 -11.60
CA ALA A 7 -3.83 4.77 -11.35
C ALA A 7 -4.46 5.10 -9.99
N PHE A 8 -3.64 5.23 -8.94
CA PHE A 8 -4.09 5.63 -7.61
C PHE A 8 -4.73 7.04 -7.61
N LEU A 9 -4.08 8.02 -8.21
CA LEU A 9 -4.62 9.39 -8.30
C LEU A 9 -5.93 9.44 -9.08
N ALA A 10 -6.09 8.64 -10.13
CA ALA A 10 -7.35 8.53 -10.87
C ALA A 10 -8.48 7.95 -9.99
N ALA A 11 -8.20 6.91 -9.19
CA ALA A 11 -9.15 6.33 -8.25
C ALA A 11 -9.59 7.34 -7.18
N VAL A 12 -8.64 8.11 -6.62
CA VAL A 12 -8.93 9.17 -5.64
C VAL A 12 -9.74 10.30 -6.26
N SER A 13 -9.37 10.75 -7.46
CA SER A 13 -10.04 11.88 -8.14
C SER A 13 -11.46 11.57 -8.58
N ALA A 14 -11.77 10.31 -8.84
CA ALA A 14 -13.10 9.88 -9.25
C ALA A 14 -14.16 10.10 -8.14
N ASP A 15 -13.82 9.80 -6.90
CA ASP A 15 -14.64 10.07 -5.70
C ASP A 15 -13.74 10.07 -4.45
N PRO A 16 -13.23 11.24 -4.03
CA PRO A 16 -12.31 11.33 -2.89
C PRO A 16 -12.91 10.89 -1.55
N ALA A 17 -14.22 11.00 -1.40
CA ALA A 17 -14.93 10.66 -0.17
C ALA A 17 -15.29 9.17 -0.07
N ARG A 18 -15.34 8.47 -1.20
CA ARG A 18 -15.70 7.06 -1.23
C ARG A 18 -14.66 6.21 -0.49
N PRO A 19 -15.08 5.21 0.32
CA PRO A 19 -14.17 4.21 0.87
C PRO A 19 -13.38 3.53 -0.25
N LEU A 20 -12.06 3.75 -0.28
CA LEU A 20 -11.17 3.15 -1.26
C LEU A 20 -10.57 1.85 -0.75
N LEU A 21 -10.21 1.81 0.54
CA LEU A 21 -9.66 0.63 1.19
C LEU A 21 -10.29 0.44 2.56
N THR A 22 -10.85 -0.74 2.81
CA THR A 22 -11.30 -1.21 4.12
C THR A 22 -10.44 -2.41 4.51
N TRP A 23 -9.92 -2.39 5.72
CA TRP A 23 -9.09 -3.43 6.32
C TRP A 23 -9.82 -4.13 7.46
N TYR A 24 -9.70 -5.45 7.53
CA TYR A 24 -10.14 -6.28 8.64
C TYR A 24 -9.02 -7.22 9.08
N ASP A 25 -8.89 -7.42 10.38
CA ASP A 25 -8.10 -8.49 10.98
C ASP A 25 -8.94 -9.21 12.03
N ASP A 26 -9.31 -10.46 11.77
CA ASP A 26 -10.15 -11.24 12.68
C ASP A 26 -9.38 -11.79 13.89
N ALA A 27 -8.04 -11.82 13.83
CA ALA A 27 -7.24 -12.20 15.00
C ALA A 27 -7.24 -11.10 16.08
N THR A 28 -7.35 -9.84 15.68
CA THR A 28 -7.35 -8.67 16.59
C THR A 28 -8.72 -8.04 16.76
N GLY A 29 -9.66 -8.32 15.85
CA GLY A 29 -10.97 -7.66 15.78
C GLY A 29 -10.90 -6.27 15.14
N GLU A 30 -9.81 -5.96 14.44
CA GLU A 30 -9.59 -4.67 13.80
C GLU A 30 -10.52 -4.46 12.60
N ARG A 31 -11.09 -3.25 12.50
CA ARG A 31 -11.67 -2.70 11.27
C ARG A 31 -11.24 -1.27 11.09
N THR A 32 -10.61 -0.99 9.95
CA THR A 32 -10.21 0.37 9.55
C THR A 32 -10.69 0.64 8.13
N GLU A 33 -11.31 1.80 7.91
CA GLU A 33 -11.77 2.22 6.58
C GLU A 33 -11.16 3.57 6.22
N LEU A 34 -10.59 3.64 5.02
CA LEU A 34 -9.99 4.86 4.50
C LEU A 34 -10.71 5.27 3.20
N SER A 35 -11.16 6.51 3.17
CA SER A 35 -11.55 7.14 1.91
C SER A 35 -10.34 7.36 1.00
N GLY A 36 -10.59 7.61 -0.29
CA GLY A 36 -9.54 7.97 -1.22
C GLY A 36 -8.72 9.18 -0.73
N ALA A 37 -9.38 10.21 -0.20
CA ALA A 37 -8.72 11.39 0.35
C ALA A 37 -7.86 11.07 1.58
N THR A 38 -8.35 10.25 2.51
CA THR A 38 -7.59 9.87 3.71
C THR A 38 -6.34 9.08 3.36
N LEU A 39 -6.46 8.11 2.43
CA LEU A 39 -5.31 7.35 1.97
C LEU A 39 -4.31 8.26 1.23
N ALA A 40 -4.79 9.20 0.38
CA ALA A 40 -3.95 10.15 -0.33
C ALA A 40 -3.18 11.09 0.62
N ASN A 41 -3.76 11.46 1.76
CA ASN A 41 -3.05 12.26 2.78
C ASN A 41 -1.87 11.47 3.36
N TRP A 42 -2.04 10.20 3.71
CA TRP A 42 -0.93 9.35 4.18
C TRP A 42 0.13 9.17 3.11
N VAL A 43 -0.30 8.95 1.85
CA VAL A 43 0.62 8.85 0.71
C VAL A 43 1.42 10.14 0.52
N SER A 44 0.77 11.29 0.56
CA SER A 44 1.45 12.58 0.41
C SER A 44 2.43 12.88 1.55
N LYS A 45 2.02 12.66 2.80
CA LYS A 45 2.89 12.85 3.97
C LYS A 45 4.14 11.97 3.90
N THR A 46 3.97 10.71 3.54
CA THR A 46 5.11 9.78 3.45
C THR A 46 5.99 10.07 2.21
N ALA A 47 5.40 10.44 1.08
CA ALA A 47 6.20 10.86 -0.07
C ALA A 47 7.02 12.13 0.22
N ASN A 48 6.46 13.10 0.95
CA ASN A 48 7.21 14.27 1.42
C ASN A 48 8.28 13.87 2.45
N LEU A 49 8.02 12.93 3.37
CA LEU A 49 9.04 12.39 4.27
C LEU A 49 10.22 11.81 3.47
N LEU A 50 9.95 11.00 2.45
CA LEU A 50 11.00 10.40 1.62
C LEU A 50 11.84 11.45 0.88
N VAL A 51 11.20 12.47 0.31
CA VAL A 51 11.90 13.49 -0.48
C VAL A 51 12.52 14.57 0.39
N ASP A 52 11.74 15.20 1.27
CA ASP A 52 12.20 16.35 2.07
C ASP A 52 12.92 15.92 3.35
N GLY A 53 12.50 14.81 3.96
CA GLY A 53 13.08 14.29 5.21
C GLY A 53 14.33 13.44 4.98
N CYS A 54 14.27 12.49 4.04
CA CYS A 54 15.38 11.57 3.76
C CYS A 54 16.24 12.01 2.57
N GLY A 55 15.84 13.04 1.80
CA GLY A 55 16.56 13.52 0.63
C GLY A 55 16.55 12.55 -0.55
N LEU A 56 15.56 11.65 -0.61
CA LEU A 56 15.42 10.60 -1.63
C LEU A 56 14.60 11.10 -2.83
N GLY A 57 14.66 10.38 -3.94
CA GLY A 57 13.93 10.71 -5.15
C GLY A 57 14.01 9.59 -6.19
N PRO A 58 13.64 9.89 -7.46
CA PRO A 58 13.67 8.89 -8.52
C PRO A 58 14.98 8.13 -8.61
N GLY A 59 14.88 6.80 -8.68
CA GLY A 59 16.02 5.88 -8.72
C GLY A 59 16.45 5.33 -7.36
N ALA A 60 16.01 5.90 -6.24
CA ALA A 60 16.25 5.34 -4.91
C ALA A 60 15.41 4.05 -4.68
N LYS A 61 15.88 3.20 -3.76
CA LYS A 61 15.28 1.91 -3.44
C LYS A 61 14.74 1.86 -2.03
N ALA A 62 13.50 1.41 -1.88
CA ALA A 62 12.86 1.17 -0.60
C ALA A 62 12.62 -0.33 -0.38
N ALA A 63 12.91 -0.83 0.82
CA ALA A 63 12.39 -2.12 1.26
C ALA A 63 11.10 -1.91 2.07
N ILE A 64 10.12 -2.80 1.88
CA ILE A 64 8.89 -2.87 2.66
C ILE A 64 8.75 -4.31 3.15
N ASP A 65 9.21 -4.56 4.38
CA ASP A 65 9.13 -5.88 5.05
C ASP A 65 7.97 -5.87 6.05
N LEU A 66 6.76 -5.88 5.50
CA LEU A 66 5.50 -5.77 6.24
C LEU A 66 4.43 -6.65 5.59
N PRO A 67 3.52 -7.25 6.38
CA PRO A 67 2.38 -7.97 5.84
C PRO A 67 1.40 -7.01 5.12
N PRO A 68 0.49 -7.53 4.30
CA PRO A 68 -0.62 -6.76 3.77
C PRO A 68 -1.39 -6.08 4.91
N HIS A 69 -1.59 -4.76 4.78
CA HIS A 69 -2.30 -3.92 5.74
C HIS A 69 -2.59 -2.56 5.07
N TRP A 70 -3.52 -1.76 5.60
CA TRP A 70 -3.78 -0.44 5.05
C TRP A 70 -2.56 0.50 5.14
N GLN A 71 -1.73 0.40 6.19
CA GLN A 71 -0.48 1.17 6.31
C GLN A 71 0.55 0.71 5.28
N THR A 72 0.65 -0.59 5.06
CA THR A 72 1.53 -1.16 4.02
C THR A 72 1.10 -0.69 2.62
N ALA A 73 -0.21 -0.61 2.36
CA ALA A 73 -0.73 -0.01 1.12
C ALA A 73 -0.30 1.45 0.96
N ALA A 74 -0.43 2.25 2.03
CA ALA A 74 0.00 3.65 2.02
C ALA A 74 1.50 3.77 1.72
N LEU A 75 2.33 2.90 2.29
CA LEU A 75 3.78 2.88 2.05
C LEU A 75 4.13 2.56 0.61
N TYR A 76 3.58 1.49 0.04
CA TYR A 76 3.79 1.16 -1.38
C TYR A 76 3.43 2.34 -2.29
N LEU A 77 2.24 2.90 -2.09
CA LEU A 77 1.77 4.03 -2.89
C LEU A 77 2.64 5.28 -2.71
N SER A 78 3.18 5.51 -1.50
CA SER A 78 4.07 6.64 -1.22
C SER A 78 5.43 6.50 -1.91
N VAL A 79 6.03 5.32 -1.82
CA VAL A 79 7.29 4.97 -2.46
C VAL A 79 7.18 5.20 -3.97
N TRP A 80 6.13 4.66 -4.59
CA TRP A 80 5.88 4.87 -6.02
C TRP A 80 5.54 6.33 -6.37
N THR A 81 4.86 7.06 -5.49
CA THR A 81 4.52 8.47 -5.72
C THR A 81 5.76 9.36 -5.70
N ALA A 82 6.72 9.07 -4.83
CA ALA A 82 8.00 9.77 -4.73
C ALA A 82 9.01 9.35 -5.82
N GLY A 83 8.65 8.38 -6.68
CA GLY A 83 9.51 7.90 -7.77
C GLY A 83 10.56 6.88 -7.33
N LEU A 84 10.45 6.31 -6.13
CA LEU A 84 11.31 5.23 -5.67
C LEU A 84 10.80 3.88 -6.18
N SER A 85 11.71 2.91 -6.24
CA SER A 85 11.37 1.50 -6.48
C SER A 85 11.27 0.71 -5.17
N VAL A 86 10.43 -0.32 -5.14
CA VAL A 86 10.40 -1.30 -4.05
C VAL A 86 11.25 -2.50 -4.42
N SER A 87 12.19 -2.86 -3.56
CA SER A 87 13.10 -4.00 -3.72
C SER A 87 13.47 -4.58 -2.36
N ALA A 88 13.71 -5.89 -2.32
CA ALA A 88 14.33 -6.56 -1.17
C ALA A 88 15.86 -6.68 -1.31
N GLU A 89 16.42 -6.31 -2.48
CA GLU A 89 17.83 -6.50 -2.81
C GLU A 89 18.66 -5.26 -2.48
N PRO A 90 19.70 -5.38 -1.67
CA PRO A 90 20.64 -4.29 -1.39
C PRO A 90 21.38 -3.80 -2.68
N PRO A 91 21.92 -2.57 -2.68
CA PRO A 91 21.80 -1.57 -1.61
C PRO A 91 20.40 -0.98 -1.52
N LEU A 92 19.95 -0.66 -0.30
CA LEU A 92 18.70 0.00 0.00
C LEU A 92 18.96 1.42 0.50
N ASP A 93 18.10 2.37 0.14
CA ASP A 93 18.19 3.76 0.60
C ASP A 93 17.28 4.00 1.82
N VAL A 94 16.15 3.28 1.90
CA VAL A 94 15.21 3.34 3.01
C VAL A 94 14.57 1.97 3.24
N ALA A 95 14.20 1.67 4.49
CA ALA A 95 13.46 0.45 4.84
C ALA A 95 12.29 0.74 5.78
N PHE A 96 11.16 0.08 5.52
CA PHE A 96 9.98 0.04 6.39
C PHE A 96 9.81 -1.37 6.93
N VAL A 97 9.88 -1.51 8.26
CA VAL A 97 9.95 -2.82 8.92
C VAL A 97 8.98 -2.90 10.10
N GLY A 98 8.64 -4.10 10.52
CA GLY A 98 7.91 -4.29 11.78
C GLY A 98 8.73 -3.86 13.00
N PRO A 99 8.10 -3.49 14.14
CA PRO A 99 8.82 -3.00 15.32
C PRO A 99 9.82 -4.00 15.92
N SER A 100 9.59 -5.30 15.71
CA SER A 100 10.43 -6.40 16.19
C SER A 100 11.29 -7.03 15.10
N SER A 101 11.26 -6.50 13.88
CA SER A 101 12.09 -7.00 12.77
C SER A 101 13.58 -6.68 13.03
N ALA A 102 14.45 -7.48 12.43
CA ALA A 102 15.85 -7.13 12.38
C ALA A 102 16.03 -5.78 11.70
N VAL A 103 16.97 -4.96 12.20
CA VAL A 103 17.26 -3.67 11.58
C VAL A 103 17.78 -3.92 10.17
N ALA A 104 17.12 -3.33 9.18
CA ALA A 104 17.55 -3.41 7.80
C ALA A 104 18.86 -2.65 7.58
N ASP A 105 19.67 -3.11 6.63
CA ASP A 105 20.89 -2.40 6.21
C ASP A 105 20.49 -1.30 5.20
N ALA A 106 19.99 -0.18 5.75
CA ALA A 106 19.60 1.01 5.01
C ALA A 106 19.92 2.26 5.83
N PRO A 107 20.29 3.41 5.20
CA PRO A 107 20.55 4.68 5.90
C PRO A 107 19.35 5.15 6.75
N ASP A 108 18.14 5.02 6.22
CA ASP A 108 16.90 5.38 6.91
C ASP A 108 16.06 4.13 7.17
N VAL A 109 15.73 3.86 8.45
CA VAL A 109 14.90 2.72 8.84
C VAL A 109 13.70 3.22 9.65
N PHE A 110 12.50 2.87 9.20
CA PHE A 110 11.24 3.23 9.84
C PHE A 110 10.50 1.99 10.35
N ALA A 111 10.21 1.98 11.65
CA ALA A 111 9.31 0.99 12.24
C ALA A 111 7.85 1.38 11.99
N VAL A 112 7.05 0.38 11.61
CA VAL A 112 5.62 0.52 11.30
C VAL A 112 4.84 -0.40 12.22
N GLY A 113 4.06 0.17 13.14
CA GLY A 113 3.37 -0.59 14.19
C GLY A 113 2.11 -1.29 13.74
N LEU A 114 1.63 -1.06 12.54
CA LEU A 114 0.39 -1.61 11.96
C LEU A 114 -0.85 -1.42 12.86
N HIS A 115 -0.83 -0.41 13.74
CA HIS A 115 -1.95 -0.12 14.63
C HIS A 115 -3.11 0.51 13.86
N PRO A 116 -4.40 0.09 14.07
CA PRO A 116 -5.56 0.56 13.31
C PRO A 116 -5.70 2.08 13.25
N PHE A 117 -5.37 2.77 14.34
CA PHE A 117 -5.42 4.23 14.44
C PHE A 117 -4.08 4.92 14.16
N ALA A 118 -3.12 4.22 13.54
CA ALA A 118 -1.78 4.74 13.30
C ALA A 118 -1.17 5.36 14.56
N LEU A 119 -1.14 4.63 15.67
CA LEU A 119 -0.44 5.08 16.86
C LEU A 119 1.07 4.88 16.70
N PRO A 120 1.88 5.82 17.24
CA PRO A 120 3.33 5.70 17.19
C PRO A 120 3.86 4.49 17.95
N VAL A 121 4.91 3.88 17.43
CA VAL A 121 5.69 2.85 18.11
C VAL A 121 6.67 3.52 19.07
N ARG A 122 6.82 2.94 20.26
CA ARG A 122 7.76 3.39 21.30
C ARG A 122 8.86 2.36 21.50
N ASP A 123 9.92 2.76 22.21
CA ASP A 123 11.02 1.89 22.62
C ASP A 123 11.71 1.20 21.44
N LEU A 124 11.97 1.97 20.38
CA LEU A 124 12.63 1.52 19.17
C LEU A 124 14.13 1.35 19.37
N ALA A 125 14.74 0.46 18.58
CA ALA A 125 16.19 0.29 18.53
C ALA A 125 16.89 1.58 18.08
N SER A 126 18.15 1.73 18.46
CA SER A 126 18.96 2.88 18.02
C SER A 126 19.05 2.93 16.49
N GLY A 127 18.83 4.11 15.90
CA GLY A 127 18.82 4.32 14.46
C GLY A 127 17.51 4.01 13.76
N VAL A 128 16.51 3.48 14.48
CA VAL A 128 15.17 3.23 13.92
C VAL A 128 14.23 4.36 14.33
N GLN A 129 13.46 4.87 13.38
CA GLN A 129 12.48 5.94 13.58
C GLN A 129 11.05 5.37 13.53
N ASP A 130 10.11 6.02 14.21
CA ASP A 130 8.68 5.69 14.06
C ASP A 130 8.11 6.34 12.81
N TRP A 131 7.59 5.53 11.89
CA TRP A 131 7.00 6.03 10.63
C TRP A 131 5.88 7.02 10.86
N VAL A 132 4.96 6.73 11.79
CA VAL A 132 3.77 7.56 12.01
C VAL A 132 4.15 8.95 12.49
N SER A 133 5.07 9.05 13.47
CA SER A 133 5.56 10.32 13.98
C SER A 133 6.32 11.10 12.91
N SER A 134 7.17 10.42 12.15
CA SER A 134 7.97 11.03 11.09
C SER A 134 7.10 11.53 9.94
N ALA A 135 6.11 10.75 9.49
CA ALA A 135 5.23 11.15 8.39
C ALA A 135 4.27 12.28 8.77
N ARG A 136 3.75 12.29 10.01
CA ARG A 136 2.72 13.25 10.45
C ARG A 136 3.12 14.71 10.39
N VAL A 137 4.39 15.04 10.47
CA VAL A 137 4.89 16.42 10.43
C VAL A 137 4.95 16.99 9.01
N HIS A 138 4.80 16.14 7.99
CA HIS A 138 4.81 16.54 6.58
C HIS A 138 3.41 16.92 6.08
N GLY A 139 3.38 17.67 4.95
CA GLY A 139 2.16 18.18 4.34
C GLY A 139 1.28 17.11 3.68
N ASP A 140 -0.02 17.37 3.62
CA ASP A 140 -1.05 16.50 3.00
C ASP A 140 -1.08 16.58 1.46
N HIS A 141 -0.25 17.43 0.89
CA HIS A 141 -0.12 17.60 -0.55
C HIS A 141 1.32 17.31 -0.99
N TYR A 142 1.46 16.48 -2.02
CA TYR A 142 2.75 16.15 -2.61
C TYR A 142 2.90 16.84 -3.98
N SER A 143 3.95 17.63 -4.12
CA SER A 143 4.31 18.33 -5.37
C SER A 143 5.74 18.03 -5.85
N GLY A 144 6.38 17.05 -5.23
CA GLY A 144 7.74 16.63 -5.59
C GLY A 144 7.84 15.88 -6.92
N PRO A 145 9.03 15.33 -7.21
CA PRO A 145 9.29 14.51 -8.40
C PRO A 145 8.28 13.37 -8.55
N ARG A 146 7.95 13.03 -9.79
CA ARG A 146 7.05 11.92 -10.10
C ARG A 146 7.76 10.89 -10.96
N PRO A 147 7.40 9.58 -10.85
CA PRO A 147 8.01 8.57 -11.68
C PRO A 147 7.65 8.73 -13.15
N ALA A 148 8.59 8.39 -14.01
CA ALA A 148 8.33 8.12 -15.43
C ALA A 148 7.89 6.67 -15.64
N ASP A 149 7.29 6.37 -16.78
CA ASP A 149 6.78 5.04 -17.14
C ASP A 149 7.88 3.96 -17.12
N GLY A 150 9.08 4.34 -17.54
CA GLY A 150 10.25 3.46 -17.60
C GLY A 150 11.04 3.32 -16.30
N ASP A 151 10.70 4.07 -15.25
CA ASP A 151 11.37 3.95 -13.96
C ASP A 151 10.98 2.63 -13.28
N LEU A 152 11.92 2.05 -12.52
CA LEU A 152 11.65 0.84 -11.73
C LEU A 152 10.58 1.13 -10.67
N ALA A 153 9.66 0.18 -10.50
CA ALA A 153 8.59 0.24 -9.52
C ALA A 153 8.64 -0.89 -8.49
N LEU A 154 8.78 -2.15 -8.94
CA LEU A 154 8.76 -3.32 -8.07
C LEU A 154 9.74 -4.39 -8.61
N GLY A 155 10.81 -4.65 -7.89
CA GLY A 155 11.85 -5.57 -8.34
C GLY A 155 12.38 -5.15 -9.72
N ALA A 156 12.23 -6.01 -10.71
CA ALA A 156 12.61 -5.75 -12.10
C ALA A 156 11.52 -5.08 -12.95
N PHE A 157 10.30 -4.91 -12.41
CA PHE A 157 9.22 -4.24 -13.13
C PHE A 157 9.42 -2.74 -13.15
N THR A 158 9.31 -2.13 -14.35
CA THR A 158 9.07 -0.69 -14.50
C THR A 158 7.60 -0.36 -14.19
N HIS A 159 7.25 0.92 -14.00
CA HIS A 159 5.86 1.31 -13.77
C HIS A 159 4.93 0.82 -14.89
N ASP A 160 5.32 1.00 -16.17
CA ASP A 160 4.51 0.57 -17.31
C ASP A 160 4.36 -0.96 -17.35
N SER A 161 5.44 -1.71 -17.17
CA SER A 161 5.38 -3.18 -17.16
C SER A 161 4.59 -3.73 -15.97
N LEU A 162 4.68 -3.08 -14.79
CA LEU A 162 3.88 -3.45 -13.61
C LEU A 162 2.39 -3.19 -13.83
N VAL A 163 2.02 -2.04 -14.41
CA VAL A 163 0.63 -1.72 -14.75
C VAL A 163 0.09 -2.69 -15.80
N SER A 164 0.87 -3.02 -16.82
CA SER A 164 0.50 -4.01 -17.85
C SER A 164 0.29 -5.41 -17.25
N PHE A 165 1.20 -5.85 -16.39
CA PHE A 165 1.08 -7.12 -15.67
C PHE A 165 -0.15 -7.12 -14.75
N ALA A 166 -0.33 -6.06 -13.97
CA ALA A 166 -1.49 -5.89 -13.09
C ALA A 166 -2.82 -5.85 -13.84
N SER A 167 -2.86 -5.24 -15.03
CA SER A 167 -4.06 -5.26 -15.89
C SER A 167 -4.41 -6.67 -16.35
N SER A 168 -3.41 -7.45 -16.77
CA SER A 168 -3.60 -8.87 -17.14
C SER A 168 -4.05 -9.68 -15.93
N ARG A 169 -3.48 -9.41 -14.76
CA ARG A 169 -3.85 -10.07 -13.51
C ARG A 169 -5.27 -9.72 -13.08
N ALA A 170 -5.66 -8.45 -13.20
CA ALA A 170 -7.03 -7.99 -12.95
C ALA A 170 -8.06 -8.73 -13.82
N ALA A 171 -7.77 -8.87 -15.11
CA ALA A 171 -8.63 -9.63 -16.02
C ALA A 171 -8.74 -11.11 -15.60
N ALA A 172 -7.62 -11.75 -15.22
CA ALA A 172 -7.62 -13.13 -14.76
C ALA A 172 -8.40 -13.34 -13.43
N LEU A 173 -8.44 -12.32 -12.57
CA LEU A 173 -9.22 -12.32 -11.31
C LEU A 173 -10.67 -11.86 -11.51
N GLY A 174 -11.09 -11.48 -12.72
CA GLY A 174 -12.43 -11.01 -13.01
C GLY A 174 -12.74 -9.62 -12.44
N LEU A 175 -11.70 -8.80 -12.17
CA LEU A 175 -11.87 -7.46 -11.63
C LEU A 175 -12.44 -6.52 -12.70
N ALA A 176 -13.49 -5.80 -12.37
CA ALA A 176 -14.13 -4.83 -13.26
C ALA A 176 -14.20 -3.45 -12.61
N ALA A 177 -14.09 -2.41 -13.43
CA ALA A 177 -14.17 -1.03 -12.95
C ALA A 177 -15.45 -0.76 -12.14
N GLY A 178 -15.29 -0.08 -11.02
CA GLY A 178 -16.39 0.21 -10.08
C GLY A 178 -16.73 -0.92 -9.12
N SER A 179 -16.14 -2.11 -9.26
CA SER A 179 -16.34 -3.20 -8.31
C SER A 179 -15.79 -2.86 -6.92
N ARG A 180 -16.49 -3.36 -5.89
CA ARG A 180 -15.95 -3.44 -4.53
C ARG A 180 -15.51 -4.88 -4.30
N VAL A 181 -14.22 -5.08 -4.20
CA VAL A 181 -13.58 -6.40 -4.16
C VAL A 181 -13.24 -6.77 -2.74
N LEU A 182 -13.75 -7.93 -2.28
CA LEU A 182 -13.36 -8.54 -1.00
C LEU A 182 -12.41 -9.71 -1.28
N LEU A 183 -11.28 -9.72 -0.58
CA LEU A 183 -10.31 -10.81 -0.66
C LEU A 183 -9.66 -11.09 0.70
N SER A 184 -9.28 -12.36 0.92
CA SER A 184 -8.40 -12.77 2.02
C SER A 184 -6.96 -12.48 1.62
N VAL A 185 -6.25 -11.68 2.40
CA VAL A 185 -4.81 -11.43 2.14
C VAL A 185 -3.95 -12.64 2.49
N ASP A 186 -4.46 -13.59 3.25
CA ASP A 186 -3.79 -14.86 3.53
C ASP A 186 -3.73 -15.73 2.27
N ASP A 187 -4.77 -15.65 1.41
CA ASP A 187 -4.83 -16.34 0.11
C ASP A 187 -4.15 -15.53 -1.02
N TYR A 188 -4.09 -14.21 -0.89
CA TYR A 188 -3.56 -13.27 -1.88
C TYR A 188 -2.49 -12.35 -1.27
N PRO A 189 -1.33 -12.88 -0.82
CA PRO A 189 -0.30 -12.09 -0.14
C PRO A 189 0.51 -11.19 -1.08
N ASP A 190 0.50 -11.45 -2.39
CA ASP A 190 1.24 -10.65 -3.37
C ASP A 190 0.62 -9.26 -3.53
N VAL A 191 1.46 -8.21 -3.45
CA VAL A 191 1.04 -6.81 -3.57
C VAL A 191 0.34 -6.51 -4.90
N VAL A 192 0.66 -7.24 -5.95
CA VAL A 192 -0.03 -7.10 -7.23
C VAL A 192 -1.48 -7.55 -7.10
N ASP A 193 -1.76 -8.63 -6.37
CA ASP A 193 -3.10 -9.17 -6.22
C ASP A 193 -3.99 -8.33 -5.30
N TRP A 194 -3.46 -7.92 -4.14
CA TRP A 194 -4.29 -7.24 -3.15
C TRP A 194 -4.30 -5.71 -3.28
N LEU A 195 -3.38 -5.11 -4.05
CA LEU A 195 -3.31 -3.65 -4.18
C LEU A 195 -3.28 -3.19 -5.65
N VAL A 196 -2.26 -3.62 -6.44
CA VAL A 196 -2.00 -2.98 -7.73
C VAL A 196 -3.06 -3.34 -8.78
N ALA A 197 -3.41 -4.62 -8.93
CA ALA A 197 -4.41 -5.06 -9.91
C ALA A 197 -5.80 -4.47 -9.66
N PRO A 198 -6.32 -4.45 -8.41
CA PRO A 198 -7.58 -3.78 -8.11
C PRO A 198 -7.56 -2.27 -8.40
N LEU A 199 -6.49 -1.56 -8.05
CA LEU A 199 -6.36 -0.13 -8.32
C LEU A 199 -6.33 0.17 -9.82
N VAL A 200 -5.55 -0.60 -10.59
CA VAL A 200 -5.47 -0.47 -12.05
C VAL A 200 -6.81 -0.77 -12.71
N ALA A 201 -7.58 -1.73 -12.18
CA ALA A 201 -8.93 -2.03 -12.64
C ALA A 201 -9.99 -1.00 -12.21
N GLY A 202 -9.67 -0.03 -11.37
CA GLY A 202 -10.62 0.96 -10.85
C GLY A 202 -11.59 0.41 -9.81
N CYS A 203 -11.16 -0.57 -9.02
CA CYS A 203 -11.91 -1.17 -7.93
C CYS A 203 -11.70 -0.44 -6.59
N THR A 204 -12.61 -0.65 -5.65
CA THR A 204 -12.40 -0.40 -4.23
C THR A 204 -12.16 -1.71 -3.49
N LEU A 205 -11.44 -1.67 -2.38
CA LEU A 205 -10.89 -2.84 -1.71
C LEU A 205 -11.49 -3.08 -0.34
N VAL A 206 -11.79 -4.33 -0.04
CA VAL A 206 -11.99 -4.86 1.30
C VAL A 206 -10.96 -5.97 1.51
N LEU A 207 -9.96 -5.71 2.31
CA LEU A 207 -8.88 -6.64 2.64
C LEU A 207 -9.19 -7.30 3.97
N SER A 208 -8.99 -8.61 4.06
CA SER A 208 -9.37 -9.38 5.22
C SER A 208 -8.26 -10.37 5.57
N ALA A 209 -7.71 -10.27 6.79
CA ALA A 209 -6.70 -11.17 7.33
C ALA A 209 -7.28 -12.11 8.40
N HIS A 210 -6.70 -13.30 8.53
CA HIS A 210 -7.05 -14.32 9.52
C HIS A 210 -8.55 -14.64 9.53
N THR A 211 -9.21 -14.59 8.37
CA THR A 211 -10.67 -14.65 8.23
C THR A 211 -11.13 -16.05 7.85
N PRO A 212 -11.94 -16.73 8.68
CA PRO A 212 -12.59 -17.99 8.28
C PRO A 212 -13.48 -17.79 7.04
N PRO A 213 -13.57 -18.78 6.14
CA PRO A 213 -14.37 -18.66 4.89
C PRO A 213 -15.82 -18.25 5.13
N SER A 214 -16.48 -18.78 6.17
CA SER A 214 -17.87 -18.41 6.52
C SER A 214 -18.02 -16.94 6.93
N THR A 215 -17.02 -16.39 7.61
CA THR A 215 -16.98 -14.96 7.98
C THR A 215 -16.75 -14.10 6.76
N LEU A 216 -15.91 -14.53 5.82
CA LEU A 216 -15.65 -13.82 4.58
C LEU A 216 -16.94 -13.67 3.75
N GLU A 217 -17.73 -14.73 3.63
CA GLU A 217 -19.03 -14.67 2.94
C GLU A 217 -20.01 -13.70 3.62
N ALA A 218 -20.12 -13.75 4.96
CA ALA A 218 -20.97 -12.82 5.71
C ALA A 218 -20.50 -11.37 5.55
N ARG A 219 -19.18 -11.13 5.56
CA ARG A 219 -18.56 -9.80 5.35
C ARG A 219 -18.89 -9.23 3.98
N ALA A 220 -18.97 -10.06 2.95
CA ALA A 220 -19.36 -9.62 1.61
C ALA A 220 -20.71 -8.88 1.61
N GLY A 221 -21.68 -9.39 2.36
CA GLY A 221 -22.99 -8.73 2.53
C GLY A 221 -22.88 -7.39 3.29
N VAL A 222 -22.14 -7.36 4.40
CA VAL A 222 -21.96 -6.17 5.23
C VAL A 222 -21.28 -5.06 4.45
N GLU A 223 -20.20 -5.38 3.74
CA GLU A 223 -19.39 -4.44 2.98
C GLU A 223 -19.95 -4.16 1.58
N ARG A 224 -21.06 -4.79 1.20
CA ARG A 224 -21.67 -4.69 -0.14
C ARG A 224 -20.63 -4.99 -1.23
N ALA A 225 -19.81 -6.00 -1.01
CA ALA A 225 -18.84 -6.44 -2.00
C ALA A 225 -19.57 -6.97 -3.24
N THR A 226 -19.14 -6.49 -4.40
CA THR A 226 -19.71 -6.92 -5.68
C THR A 226 -18.94 -8.09 -6.29
N LEU A 227 -17.75 -8.35 -5.77
CA LEU A 227 -16.89 -9.48 -6.12
C LEU A 227 -16.15 -9.97 -4.86
N VAL A 228 -16.21 -11.27 -4.62
CA VAL A 228 -15.41 -11.95 -3.60
C VAL A 228 -14.42 -12.84 -4.32
N LEU A 229 -13.12 -12.66 -4.08
CA LEU A 229 -12.13 -13.57 -4.63
C LEU A 229 -12.15 -14.89 -3.85
N PRO A 230 -12.19 -16.05 -4.54
CA PRO A 230 -12.24 -17.35 -3.88
C PRO A 230 -10.96 -17.65 -3.11
N ALA A 231 -11.06 -18.46 -2.06
CA ALA A 231 -9.89 -19.00 -1.39
C ALA A 231 -9.01 -19.77 -2.39
N ARG A 232 -7.69 -19.66 -2.23
CA ARG A 232 -6.75 -20.46 -3.00
C ARG A 232 -6.48 -21.77 -2.26
N SER A 233 -6.68 -22.87 -2.96
CA SER A 233 -6.37 -24.24 -2.49
C SER A 233 -4.87 -24.50 -2.52
#